data_10e8d6cd5676b8b1209ae4b7255d3b23
#
_entry.id   10e8d6cd5676b8b1209ae4b7255d3b23
#
_cell.length_a   1.000
_cell.length_b   1.000
_cell.length_c   1.000
_cell.angle_alpha   90.00
_cell.angle_beta   90.00
_cell.angle_gamma   90.00
#
_symmetry.space_group_name_H-M   'P 1'
#
loop_
_entity.id
_entity.type
_entity.pdbx_description
1 polymer ?
#
loop_
_entity_poly.entity_id
_entity_poly.type
_entity_poly.pdbx_seq_one_letter_code
_entity_poly.pdbx_strand_id
1 'polypeptide(L)'
;MTGAAGLIGSHLCEAFARGGWEVRALDKPGSDCGAAAAAGARVEFVELAQPEGALAAAELAKGTQLVAHAAFPGADAREESLVTVRAAMAAALQAGVPFLLLSSSTVYGRPRNLPCEEGEVKLPVDALGETRWAVEKEAFLWRRTKGLKLVVLRPALTYGPRQRRGLAVVLAVASLAARARLPLWIPRRGPVVHTVHAQDVAQAALLVGSEAEALDGRAFNVADDVPLPLEELLRALLHAAGAREAGRLPYSPRPAQLFLWFARRLPEWMLWKPLNRRIARGWMRAFEGRPPLAPPKLEPDLLEQIVADRWYDTQRLRALGFSPRWPSAVEGFASLALESRQQGLLPPPAPALL
;
A
#
# COMPACT_ATOMS: atom_id res chain seq x y z
N MET A 1 17.65 1.31 0.04
CA MET A 1 16.19 1.11 0.02
C MET A 1 15.66 1.51 -1.34
N THR A 2 14.87 0.67 -2.04
CA THR A 2 14.34 0.95 -3.37
C THR A 2 12.84 1.21 -3.31
N GLY A 3 12.32 2.07 -4.22
CA GLY A 3 10.92 2.50 -4.19
C GLY A 3 10.62 3.57 -3.13
N ALA A 4 11.59 4.44 -2.86
CA ALA A 4 11.56 5.43 -1.79
C ALA A 4 10.47 6.52 -1.96
N ALA A 5 10.04 6.79 -3.19
CA ALA A 5 8.95 7.73 -3.49
C ALA A 5 7.55 7.12 -3.28
N GLY A 6 7.45 5.78 -3.16
CA GLY A 6 6.19 5.09 -2.95
C GLY A 6 5.60 5.33 -1.56
N LEU A 7 4.29 5.00 -1.40
CA LEU A 7 3.61 5.10 -0.09
C LEU A 7 4.43 4.41 1.01
N ILE A 8 4.68 3.11 0.88
CA ILE A 8 5.37 2.34 1.92
C ILE A 8 6.85 2.78 1.97
N GLY A 9 7.53 2.90 0.82
CA GLY A 9 8.96 3.23 0.76
C GLY A 9 9.32 4.55 1.46
N SER A 10 8.51 5.60 1.30
CA SER A 10 8.74 6.87 1.98
C SER A 10 8.61 6.77 3.50
N HIS A 11 7.65 5.98 4.00
CA HIS A 11 7.49 5.72 5.43
C HIS A 11 8.59 4.81 5.98
N LEU A 12 9.10 3.87 5.15
CA LEU A 12 10.27 3.08 5.52
C LEU A 12 11.49 3.99 5.71
N CYS A 13 11.77 4.90 4.77
CA CYS A 13 12.88 5.85 4.91
C CYS A 13 12.78 6.63 6.23
N GLU A 14 11.58 7.13 6.56
CA GLU A 14 11.34 7.83 7.82
C GLU A 14 11.56 6.95 9.06
N ALA A 15 11.05 5.71 9.05
CA ALA A 15 11.15 4.81 10.19
C ALA A 15 12.60 4.38 10.45
N PHE A 16 13.32 3.99 9.41
CA PHE A 16 14.72 3.59 9.52
C PHE A 16 15.62 4.76 9.94
N ALA A 17 15.43 5.95 9.37
CA ALA A 17 16.19 7.14 9.78
C ALA A 17 15.93 7.50 11.25
N ARG A 18 14.67 7.50 11.72
CA ARG A 18 14.35 7.70 13.14
C ARG A 18 14.89 6.60 14.05
N GLY A 19 15.02 5.37 13.52
CA GLY A 19 15.66 4.25 14.20
C GLY A 19 17.19 4.31 14.23
N GLY A 20 17.79 5.41 13.74
CA GLY A 20 19.25 5.63 13.76
C GLY A 20 20.01 5.01 12.59
N TRP A 21 19.30 4.54 11.53
CA TRP A 21 19.94 4.00 10.35
C TRP A 21 20.31 5.10 9.36
N GLU A 22 21.48 4.97 8.74
CA GLU A 22 21.83 5.73 7.54
C GLU A 22 21.07 5.16 6.34
N VAL A 23 20.15 5.92 5.76
CA VAL A 23 19.26 5.45 4.69
C VAL A 23 19.74 5.97 3.34
N ARG A 24 20.06 5.05 2.41
CA ARG A 24 20.24 5.34 0.99
C ARG A 24 18.92 5.02 0.28
N ALA A 25 18.25 6.06 -0.19
CA ALA A 25 16.90 5.99 -0.78
C ALA A 25 16.99 6.03 -2.31
N LEU A 26 16.58 4.96 -2.97
CA LEU A 26 16.66 4.80 -4.42
C LEU A 26 15.26 4.83 -5.02
N ASP A 27 15.08 5.62 -6.08
CA ASP A 27 13.88 5.60 -6.92
C ASP A 27 14.25 5.98 -8.36
N LYS A 28 13.32 5.82 -9.30
CA LYS A 28 13.55 6.15 -10.69
C LYS A 28 13.64 7.67 -10.91
N PRO A 29 14.32 8.14 -11.95
CA PRO A 29 14.37 9.55 -12.30
C PRO A 29 12.98 10.18 -12.43
N GLY A 30 12.82 11.38 -11.85
CA GLY A 30 11.55 12.11 -11.86
C GLY A 30 10.57 11.73 -10.75
N SER A 31 10.92 10.79 -9.87
CA SER A 31 10.13 10.46 -8.68
C SER A 31 10.25 11.54 -7.60
N ASP A 32 9.17 11.75 -6.84
CA ASP A 32 9.15 12.66 -5.70
C ASP A 32 9.63 11.96 -4.42
N CYS A 33 10.89 12.13 -4.09
CA CYS A 33 11.50 11.60 -2.87
C CYS A 33 11.61 12.65 -1.75
N GLY A 34 10.86 13.76 -1.80
CA GLY A 34 10.94 14.84 -0.82
C GLY A 34 10.74 14.38 0.63
N ALA A 35 9.83 13.44 0.87
CA ALA A 35 9.61 12.90 2.22
C ALA A 35 10.81 12.09 2.73
N ALA A 36 11.46 11.31 1.87
CA ALA A 36 12.67 10.56 2.24
C ALA A 36 13.84 11.51 2.53
N ALA A 37 14.02 12.52 1.68
CA ALA A 37 15.05 13.56 1.89
C ALA A 37 14.82 14.34 3.18
N ALA A 38 13.58 14.74 3.46
CA ALA A 38 13.21 15.44 4.71
C ALA A 38 13.46 14.58 5.96
N ALA A 39 13.42 13.25 5.84
CA ALA A 39 13.79 12.34 6.91
C ALA A 39 15.31 12.14 7.08
N GLY A 40 16.14 12.80 6.26
CA GLY A 40 17.59 12.69 6.30
C GLY A 40 18.16 11.54 5.44
N ALA A 41 17.36 10.89 4.60
CA ALA A 41 17.85 9.88 3.69
C ALA A 41 18.67 10.50 2.53
N ARG A 42 19.76 9.83 2.16
CA ARG A 42 20.49 10.17 0.94
C ARG A 42 19.74 9.64 -0.27
N VAL A 43 19.21 10.53 -1.07
CA VAL A 43 18.41 10.19 -2.26
C VAL A 43 19.31 10.03 -3.48
N GLU A 44 19.10 8.91 -4.20
CA GLU A 44 19.76 8.62 -5.46
C GLU A 44 18.70 8.19 -6.49
N PHE A 45 18.78 8.74 -7.70
CA PHE A 45 17.86 8.40 -8.79
C PHE A 45 18.48 7.34 -9.70
N VAL A 46 17.89 6.14 -9.67
CA VAL A 46 18.40 4.95 -10.34
C VAL A 46 17.27 4.21 -11.04
N GLU A 47 17.38 4.01 -12.35
CA GLU A 47 16.42 3.21 -13.12
C GLU A 47 16.82 1.73 -13.03
N LEU A 48 16.29 1.01 -12.03
CA LEU A 48 16.65 -0.39 -11.74
C LEU A 48 16.30 -1.35 -12.88
N ALA A 49 15.42 -1.00 -13.77
CA ALA A 49 15.06 -1.83 -14.92
C ALA A 49 16.13 -1.80 -16.04
N GLN A 50 17.10 -0.89 -15.95
CA GLN A 50 18.19 -0.77 -16.90
C GLN A 50 19.49 -1.39 -16.35
N PRO A 51 20.38 -1.95 -17.20
CA PRO A 51 21.63 -2.56 -16.76
C PRO A 51 22.50 -1.61 -15.93
N GLU A 52 22.61 -0.37 -16.35
CA GLU A 52 23.38 0.69 -15.66
C GLU A 52 22.82 0.96 -14.25
N GLY A 53 21.49 0.93 -14.13
CA GLY A 53 20.82 1.10 -12.85
C GLY A 53 21.03 -0.09 -11.91
N ALA A 54 21.07 -1.31 -12.44
CA ALA A 54 21.41 -2.50 -11.65
C ALA A 54 22.84 -2.44 -11.11
N LEU A 55 23.80 -1.98 -11.93
CA LEU A 55 25.20 -1.78 -11.51
C LEU A 55 25.29 -0.67 -10.44
N ALA A 56 24.62 0.46 -10.64
CA ALA A 56 24.58 1.54 -9.67
C ALA A 56 23.97 1.08 -8.33
N ALA A 57 22.91 0.30 -8.34
CA ALA A 57 22.31 -0.26 -7.13
C ALA A 57 23.27 -1.19 -6.38
N ALA A 58 24.07 -1.99 -7.09
CA ALA A 58 25.08 -2.85 -6.50
C ALA A 58 26.20 -2.05 -5.83
N GLU A 59 26.68 -0.96 -6.46
CA GLU A 59 27.64 -0.06 -5.85
C GLU A 59 27.09 0.64 -4.60
N LEU A 60 25.84 1.12 -4.67
CA LEU A 60 25.16 1.77 -3.55
C LEU A 60 24.83 0.81 -2.40
N ALA A 61 24.77 -0.48 -2.64
CA ALA A 61 24.58 -1.49 -1.60
C ALA A 61 25.86 -1.82 -0.82
N LYS A 62 27.05 -1.48 -1.33
CA LYS A 62 28.31 -1.71 -0.62
C LYS A 62 28.33 -0.99 0.73
N GLY A 63 28.73 -1.72 1.77
CA GLY A 63 28.83 -1.20 3.14
C GLY A 63 27.47 -0.93 3.81
N THR A 64 26.35 -1.37 3.22
CA THR A 64 25.06 -1.39 3.90
C THR A 64 24.90 -2.65 4.74
N GLN A 65 23.88 -2.66 5.60
CA GLN A 65 23.55 -3.81 6.47
C GLN A 65 22.26 -4.51 6.00
N LEU A 66 21.50 -3.89 5.12
CA LEU A 66 20.21 -4.38 4.64
C LEU A 66 19.87 -3.75 3.29
N VAL A 67 19.32 -4.53 2.38
CA VAL A 67 18.63 -4.01 1.19
C VAL A 67 17.13 -4.23 1.36
N ALA A 68 16.35 -3.16 1.41
CA ALA A 68 14.90 -3.23 1.47
C ALA A 68 14.29 -2.82 0.11
N HIS A 69 13.37 -3.64 -0.41
CA HIS A 69 12.74 -3.44 -1.71
C HIS A 69 11.24 -3.19 -1.55
N ALA A 70 10.84 -1.95 -1.76
CA ALA A 70 9.44 -1.50 -1.78
C ALA A 70 8.99 -1.02 -3.17
N ALA A 71 9.87 -1.06 -4.18
CA ALA A 71 9.54 -0.65 -5.53
C ALA A 71 8.46 -1.56 -6.14
N PHE A 72 7.47 -0.93 -6.75
CA PHE A 72 6.39 -1.62 -7.45
C PHE A 72 5.91 -0.76 -8.61
N PRO A 73 6.34 -1.07 -9.85
CA PRO A 73 5.97 -0.30 -11.04
C PRO A 73 4.47 -0.25 -11.31
N GLY A 74 3.75 -1.32 -11.04
CA GLY A 74 2.30 -1.40 -11.21
C GLY A 74 1.79 -2.83 -11.30
N ALA A 75 0.46 -3.01 -11.23
CA ALA A 75 -0.19 -4.31 -11.32
C ALA A 75 0.09 -5.00 -12.67
N ASP A 76 0.03 -4.23 -13.76
CA ASP A 76 0.23 -4.74 -15.13
C ASP A 76 1.71 -4.76 -15.57
N ALA A 77 2.64 -4.33 -14.69
CA ALA A 77 4.07 -4.23 -14.97
C ALA A 77 4.86 -5.41 -14.39
N ARG A 78 4.40 -6.64 -14.64
CA ARG A 78 4.99 -7.85 -14.06
C ARG A 78 6.46 -8.05 -14.45
N GLU A 79 6.78 -7.90 -15.74
CA GLU A 79 8.16 -8.07 -16.22
C GLU A 79 9.09 -7.02 -15.62
N GLU A 80 8.67 -5.75 -15.60
CA GLU A 80 9.44 -4.67 -14.98
C GLU A 80 9.63 -4.92 -13.48
N SER A 81 8.61 -5.42 -12.78
CA SER A 81 8.69 -5.80 -11.36
C SER A 81 9.70 -6.93 -11.12
N LEU A 82 9.77 -7.91 -12.03
CA LEU A 82 10.75 -8.99 -11.95
C LEU A 82 12.17 -8.49 -12.25
N VAL A 83 12.35 -7.62 -13.21
CA VAL A 83 13.67 -7.04 -13.53
C VAL A 83 14.17 -6.20 -12.35
N THR A 84 13.33 -5.31 -11.81
CA THR A 84 13.72 -4.43 -10.69
C THR A 84 14.03 -5.21 -9.41
N VAL A 85 13.26 -6.24 -9.08
CA VAL A 85 13.56 -7.06 -7.89
C VAL A 85 14.84 -7.89 -8.07
N ARG A 86 15.11 -8.41 -9.27
CA ARG A 86 16.36 -9.12 -9.57
C ARG A 86 17.57 -8.21 -9.41
N ALA A 87 17.50 -6.97 -9.88
CA ALA A 87 18.56 -5.99 -9.69
C ALA A 87 18.82 -5.70 -8.19
N ALA A 88 17.75 -5.51 -7.41
CA ALA A 88 17.86 -5.26 -5.97
C ALA A 88 18.38 -6.49 -5.19
N MET A 89 17.95 -7.70 -5.57
CA MET A 89 18.47 -8.95 -4.98
C MET A 89 19.94 -9.20 -5.33
N ALA A 90 20.36 -8.90 -6.57
CA ALA A 90 21.76 -8.99 -6.97
C ALA A 90 22.64 -8.03 -6.15
N ALA A 91 22.16 -6.81 -5.92
CA ALA A 91 22.83 -5.83 -5.07
C ALA A 91 23.00 -6.34 -3.62
N ALA A 92 21.96 -6.95 -3.05
CA ALA A 92 22.03 -7.56 -1.71
C ALA A 92 23.03 -8.71 -1.64
N LEU A 93 23.01 -9.61 -2.62
CA LEU A 93 23.97 -10.72 -2.70
C LEU A 93 25.41 -10.26 -2.83
N GLN A 94 25.68 -9.28 -3.70
CA GLN A 94 27.05 -8.73 -3.89
C GLN A 94 27.54 -8.01 -2.63
N ALA A 95 26.65 -7.35 -1.90
CA ALA A 95 26.98 -6.70 -0.63
C ALA A 95 27.08 -7.70 0.54
N GLY A 96 26.61 -8.94 0.37
CA GLY A 96 26.60 -9.96 1.42
C GLY A 96 25.60 -9.68 2.55
N VAL A 97 24.48 -8.98 2.25
CA VAL A 97 23.52 -8.52 3.26
C VAL A 97 22.12 -9.10 3.03
N PRO A 98 21.27 -9.17 4.07
CA PRO A 98 19.88 -9.59 3.95
C PRO A 98 19.06 -8.72 2.99
N PHE A 99 18.03 -9.33 2.44
CA PHE A 99 17.06 -8.71 1.56
C PHE A 99 15.66 -8.72 2.21
N LEU A 100 15.10 -7.54 2.45
CA LEU A 100 13.74 -7.35 2.94
C LEU A 100 12.82 -7.02 1.76
N LEU A 101 11.87 -7.92 1.47
CA LEU A 101 10.89 -7.75 0.41
C LEU A 101 9.55 -7.24 0.96
N LEU A 102 9.10 -6.09 0.48
CA LEU A 102 7.73 -5.60 0.68
C LEU A 102 6.80 -6.19 -0.38
N SER A 103 6.12 -7.27 0.00
CA SER A 103 5.09 -7.91 -0.81
C SER A 103 3.69 -7.33 -0.51
N SER A 104 2.66 -8.14 -0.51
CA SER A 104 1.28 -7.76 -0.19
C SER A 104 0.45 -8.99 0.20
N SER A 105 -0.55 -8.82 1.04
CA SER A 105 -1.53 -9.86 1.34
C SER A 105 -2.40 -10.27 0.12
N THR A 106 -2.37 -9.49 -0.97
CA THR A 106 -3.07 -9.84 -2.22
C THR A 106 -2.56 -11.14 -2.85
N VAL A 107 -1.37 -11.63 -2.48
CA VAL A 107 -0.85 -12.94 -2.90
C VAL A 107 -1.73 -14.10 -2.49
N TYR A 108 -2.49 -13.98 -1.41
CA TYR A 108 -3.43 -15.01 -0.96
C TYR A 108 -4.72 -15.06 -1.79
N GLY A 109 -5.05 -13.96 -2.48
CA GLY A 109 -6.31 -13.83 -3.20
C GLY A 109 -7.50 -13.79 -2.24
N ARG A 110 -8.37 -14.80 -2.33
CA ARG A 110 -9.50 -15.02 -1.40
C ARG A 110 -9.18 -16.22 -0.52
N PRO A 111 -8.57 -16.03 0.66
CA PRO A 111 -8.15 -17.13 1.52
C PRO A 111 -9.35 -17.98 1.95
N ARG A 112 -9.12 -19.29 2.05
CA ARG A 112 -10.17 -20.25 2.47
C ARG A 112 -10.30 -20.31 3.97
N ASN A 113 -9.18 -20.19 4.67
CA ASN A 113 -9.11 -20.20 6.13
C ASN A 113 -8.89 -18.78 6.63
N LEU A 114 -9.64 -18.38 7.64
CA LEU A 114 -9.58 -17.05 8.25
C LEU A 114 -9.55 -17.19 9.79
N PRO A 115 -8.64 -16.50 10.48
CA PRO A 115 -7.61 -15.61 9.96
C PRO A 115 -6.62 -16.32 9.04
N CYS A 116 -6.19 -15.63 7.97
CA CYS A 116 -5.26 -16.18 6.99
C CYS A 116 -3.83 -16.16 7.56
N GLU A 117 -3.24 -17.33 7.73
CA GLU A 117 -1.86 -17.50 8.18
C GLU A 117 -0.86 -17.34 7.03
N GLU A 118 0.43 -17.08 7.36
CA GLU A 118 1.50 -16.95 6.36
C GLU A 118 1.75 -18.23 5.56
N GLY A 119 1.40 -19.39 6.12
CA GLY A 119 1.48 -20.70 5.45
C GLY A 119 0.40 -20.97 4.41
N GLU A 120 -0.71 -20.21 4.42
CA GLU A 120 -1.86 -20.41 3.53
C GLU A 120 -1.45 -20.39 2.05
N VAL A 121 -2.21 -21.13 1.23
CA VAL A 121 -1.95 -21.24 -0.21
C VAL A 121 -2.11 -19.88 -0.89
N LYS A 122 -1.18 -19.55 -1.81
CA LYS A 122 -1.20 -18.30 -2.57
C LYS A 122 -1.96 -18.53 -3.86
N LEU A 123 -3.16 -17.94 -3.96
CA LEU A 123 -4.07 -18.03 -5.09
C LEU A 123 -4.55 -16.62 -5.48
N PRO A 124 -3.66 -15.78 -6.01
CA PRO A 124 -4.02 -14.43 -6.40
C PRO A 124 -5.16 -14.43 -7.43
N VAL A 125 -6.02 -13.41 -7.35
CA VAL A 125 -7.24 -13.31 -8.17
C VAL A 125 -7.25 -12.07 -9.07
N ASP A 126 -6.18 -11.30 -9.04
CA ASP A 126 -5.99 -10.09 -9.85
C ASP A 126 -4.52 -9.90 -10.26
N ALA A 127 -4.29 -9.02 -11.22
CA ALA A 127 -2.96 -8.74 -11.75
C ALA A 127 -1.98 -8.24 -10.68
N LEU A 128 -2.49 -7.48 -9.69
CA LEU A 128 -1.70 -7.00 -8.55
C LEU A 128 -1.16 -8.18 -7.74
N GLY A 129 -2.03 -9.09 -7.32
CA GLY A 129 -1.64 -10.26 -6.54
C GLY A 129 -0.76 -11.22 -7.33
N GLU A 130 -1.06 -11.44 -8.63
CA GLU A 130 -0.25 -12.28 -9.52
C GLU A 130 1.18 -11.74 -9.66
N THR A 131 1.34 -10.43 -9.86
CA THR A 131 2.65 -9.77 -9.96
C THR A 131 3.40 -9.87 -8.64
N ARG A 132 2.75 -9.59 -7.50
CA ARG A 132 3.36 -9.72 -6.18
C ARG A 132 3.80 -11.16 -5.90
N TRP A 133 2.96 -12.13 -6.23
CA TRP A 133 3.31 -13.54 -6.05
C TRP A 133 4.45 -14.00 -6.98
N ALA A 134 4.52 -13.49 -8.20
CA ALA A 134 5.65 -13.77 -9.10
C ALA A 134 6.97 -13.25 -8.51
N VAL A 135 6.97 -12.04 -7.96
CA VAL A 135 8.14 -11.43 -7.28
C VAL A 135 8.54 -12.25 -6.04
N GLU A 136 7.60 -12.67 -5.19
CA GLU A 136 7.92 -13.53 -4.05
C GLU A 136 8.52 -14.86 -4.47
N LYS A 137 7.93 -15.53 -5.48
CA LYS A 137 8.47 -16.80 -6.00
C LYS A 137 9.91 -16.66 -6.49
N GLU A 138 10.21 -15.59 -7.19
CA GLU A 138 11.56 -15.26 -7.64
C GLU A 138 12.53 -15.09 -6.45
N ALA A 139 12.11 -14.33 -5.43
CA ALA A 139 12.94 -14.11 -4.25
C ALA A 139 13.18 -15.40 -3.45
N PHE A 140 12.18 -16.25 -3.26
CA PHE A 140 12.35 -17.55 -2.63
C PHE A 140 13.20 -18.52 -3.49
N LEU A 141 13.14 -18.41 -4.82
CA LEU A 141 14.02 -19.16 -5.70
C LEU A 141 15.48 -18.75 -5.50
N TRP A 142 15.78 -17.44 -5.46
CA TRP A 142 17.14 -16.94 -5.22
C TRP A 142 17.65 -17.32 -3.82
N ARG A 143 16.77 -17.31 -2.81
CA ARG A 143 17.13 -17.82 -1.49
C ARG A 143 17.63 -19.27 -1.56
N ARG A 144 16.91 -20.15 -2.26
CA ARG A 144 17.27 -21.58 -2.37
C ARG A 144 18.50 -21.84 -3.24
N THR A 145 18.65 -21.07 -4.33
CA THR A 145 19.65 -21.38 -5.37
C THR A 145 20.92 -20.55 -5.28
N LYS A 146 20.85 -19.36 -4.68
CA LYS A 146 21.95 -18.40 -4.59
C LYS A 146 22.32 -18.01 -3.16
N GLY A 147 21.61 -18.54 -2.16
CA GLY A 147 21.89 -18.24 -0.76
C GLY A 147 21.47 -16.82 -0.31
N LEU A 148 20.55 -16.17 -1.04
CA LEU A 148 20.02 -14.86 -0.64
C LEU A 148 19.32 -14.98 0.71
N LYS A 149 19.72 -14.22 1.71
CA LYS A 149 18.99 -14.13 2.97
C LYS A 149 17.76 -13.25 2.78
N LEU A 150 16.56 -13.80 3.00
CA LEU A 150 15.28 -13.21 2.60
C LEU A 150 14.31 -13.12 3.77
N VAL A 151 13.77 -11.93 3.99
CA VAL A 151 12.58 -11.71 4.83
C VAL A 151 11.49 -11.06 3.98
N VAL A 152 10.24 -11.51 4.14
CA VAL A 152 9.09 -11.02 3.37
C VAL A 152 8.05 -10.42 4.31
N LEU A 153 7.59 -9.20 4.02
CA LEU A 153 6.41 -8.62 4.66
C LEU A 153 5.23 -8.61 3.70
N ARG A 154 4.07 -9.02 4.18
CA ARG A 154 2.79 -9.03 3.45
C ARG A 154 1.78 -8.10 4.12
N PRO A 155 1.86 -6.80 3.85
CA PRO A 155 0.89 -5.85 4.39
C PRO A 155 -0.53 -6.15 3.90
N ALA A 156 -1.50 -5.99 4.78
CA ALA A 156 -2.92 -5.92 4.48
C ALA A 156 -3.25 -4.68 3.62
N LEU A 157 -4.53 -4.39 3.39
CA LEU A 157 -4.95 -3.19 2.66
C LEU A 157 -4.39 -1.94 3.35
N THR A 158 -3.30 -1.44 2.78
CA THR A 158 -2.52 -0.35 3.38
C THR A 158 -3.15 1.00 3.10
N TYR A 159 -3.19 1.87 4.12
CA TYR A 159 -3.59 3.27 4.00
C TYR A 159 -2.59 4.17 4.75
N GLY A 160 -2.58 5.46 4.43
CA GLY A 160 -1.70 6.40 5.12
C GLY A 160 -1.50 7.71 4.35
N PRO A 161 -0.83 8.69 4.97
CA PRO A 161 -0.45 9.94 4.33
C PRO A 161 0.32 9.70 3.03
N ARG A 162 0.17 10.61 2.06
CA ARG A 162 0.80 10.51 0.72
C ARG A 162 0.27 9.39 -0.18
N GLN A 163 -0.74 8.64 0.28
CA GLN A 163 -1.40 7.64 -0.56
C GLN A 163 -2.18 8.29 -1.70
N ARG A 164 -1.96 7.81 -2.94
CA ARG A 164 -2.64 8.32 -4.14
C ARG A 164 -3.65 7.33 -4.75
N ARG A 165 -3.69 6.11 -4.25
CA ARG A 165 -4.55 4.99 -4.72
C ARG A 165 -5.24 4.32 -3.53
N GLY A 166 -6.03 3.28 -3.79
CA GLY A 166 -6.66 2.52 -2.71
C GLY A 166 -7.63 3.35 -1.86
N LEU A 167 -7.57 3.24 -0.54
CA LEU A 167 -8.50 3.90 0.38
C LEU A 167 -8.42 5.43 0.35
N ALA A 168 -7.29 6.02 -0.05
CA ALA A 168 -7.19 7.48 -0.25
C ALA A 168 -8.17 8.00 -1.31
N VAL A 169 -8.48 7.19 -2.33
CA VAL A 169 -9.50 7.55 -3.34
C VAL A 169 -10.87 7.67 -2.70
N VAL A 170 -11.22 6.73 -1.81
CA VAL A 170 -12.51 6.75 -1.11
C VAL A 170 -12.58 7.96 -0.17
N LEU A 171 -11.50 8.26 0.55
CA LEU A 171 -11.40 9.45 1.40
C LEU A 171 -11.55 10.75 0.59
N ALA A 172 -10.89 10.83 -0.56
CA ALA A 172 -10.98 11.99 -1.44
C ALA A 172 -12.39 12.17 -2.02
N VAL A 173 -13.04 11.08 -2.47
CA VAL A 173 -14.42 11.10 -2.97
C VAL A 173 -15.39 11.50 -1.85
N ALA A 174 -15.21 10.96 -0.65
CA ALA A 174 -15.99 11.33 0.52
C ALA A 174 -15.81 12.82 0.89
N SER A 175 -14.59 13.34 0.81
CA SER A 175 -14.29 14.76 1.05
C SER A 175 -14.94 15.68 -0.01
N LEU A 176 -14.96 15.27 -1.28
CA LEU A 176 -15.68 15.98 -2.35
C LEU A 176 -17.19 15.96 -2.12
N ALA A 177 -17.75 14.82 -1.69
CA ALA A 177 -19.17 14.69 -1.37
C ALA A 177 -19.53 15.56 -0.15
N ALA A 178 -18.70 15.58 0.89
CA ALA A 178 -18.86 16.45 2.05
C ALA A 178 -18.89 17.93 1.65
N ARG A 179 -17.95 18.37 0.80
CA ARG A 179 -17.90 19.72 0.27
C ARG A 179 -19.14 20.08 -0.55
N ALA A 180 -19.65 19.14 -1.35
CA ALA A 180 -20.85 19.30 -2.15
C ALA A 180 -22.14 19.11 -1.33
N ARG A 181 -22.06 18.78 -0.02
CA ARG A 181 -23.17 18.42 0.87
C ARG A 181 -24.02 17.23 0.36
N LEU A 182 -23.40 16.37 -0.45
CA LEU A 182 -24.02 15.17 -0.96
C LEU A 182 -23.86 14.03 0.05
N PRO A 183 -24.96 13.44 0.54
CA PRO A 183 -24.86 12.27 1.40
C PRO A 183 -24.52 11.02 0.59
N LEU A 184 -23.79 10.08 1.19
CA LEU A 184 -23.34 8.86 0.55
C LEU A 184 -24.01 7.62 1.13
N TRP A 185 -24.36 6.70 0.27
CA TRP A 185 -24.85 5.38 0.66
C TRP A 185 -23.70 4.43 0.92
N ILE A 186 -23.81 3.63 1.99
CA ILE A 186 -22.84 2.58 2.32
C ILE A 186 -23.51 1.20 2.33
N PRO A 187 -22.74 0.12 2.14
CA PRO A 187 -23.29 -1.23 2.26
C PRO A 187 -23.65 -1.52 3.72
N ARG A 188 -24.73 -2.28 3.94
CA ARG A 188 -25.09 -2.80 5.27
C ARG A 188 -24.21 -4.02 5.57
N ARG A 189 -23.44 -3.98 6.64
CA ARG A 189 -22.40 -4.97 7.02
C ARG A 189 -21.29 -5.09 5.97
N GLY A 190 -21.48 -5.90 4.94
CA GLY A 190 -20.46 -6.21 3.96
C GLY A 190 -19.37 -7.15 4.49
N PRO A 191 -18.35 -7.42 3.68
CA PRO A 191 -17.23 -8.29 4.08
C PRO A 191 -16.39 -7.67 5.19
N VAL A 192 -15.67 -8.53 5.90
CA VAL A 192 -14.63 -8.11 6.84
C VAL A 192 -13.36 -7.77 6.07
N VAL A 193 -12.81 -6.60 6.32
CA VAL A 193 -11.60 -6.07 5.67
C VAL A 193 -10.55 -5.78 6.73
N HIS A 194 -9.35 -6.30 6.53
CA HIS A 194 -8.20 -6.00 7.37
C HIS A 194 -7.33 -4.95 6.70
N THR A 195 -7.00 -3.94 7.46
CA THR A 195 -6.18 -2.82 7.00
C THR A 195 -4.87 -2.73 7.77
N VAL A 196 -4.00 -1.82 7.36
CA VAL A 196 -2.82 -1.44 8.13
C VAL A 196 -2.38 -0.02 7.75
N HIS A 197 -1.98 0.77 8.72
CA HIS A 197 -1.42 2.08 8.46
C HIS A 197 0.01 1.97 7.90
N ALA A 198 0.38 2.81 6.93
CA ALA A 198 1.69 2.75 6.27
C ALA A 198 2.88 2.95 7.24
N GLN A 199 2.70 3.73 8.30
CA GLN A 199 3.72 3.88 9.34
C GLN A 199 3.89 2.61 10.16
N ASP A 200 2.82 1.84 10.40
CA ASP A 200 2.91 0.56 11.10
C ASP A 200 3.59 -0.50 10.24
N VAL A 201 3.35 -0.48 8.91
CA VAL A 201 4.13 -1.30 7.97
C VAL A 201 5.63 -0.95 8.06
N ALA A 202 5.96 0.34 8.16
CA ALA A 202 7.34 0.79 8.28
C ALA A 202 7.97 0.39 9.61
N GLN A 203 7.23 0.43 10.72
CA GLN A 203 7.71 -0.07 12.02
C GLN A 203 7.93 -1.59 11.99
N ALA A 204 7.01 -2.35 11.39
CA ALA A 204 7.20 -3.79 11.18
C ALA A 204 8.46 -4.07 10.34
N ALA A 205 8.69 -3.29 9.30
CA ALA A 205 9.88 -3.41 8.45
C ALA A 205 11.18 -3.10 9.20
N LEU A 206 11.19 -2.07 10.05
CA LEU A 206 12.32 -1.75 10.90
C LEU A 206 12.60 -2.89 11.89
N LEU A 207 11.57 -3.43 12.55
CA LEU A 207 11.69 -4.53 13.49
C LEU A 207 12.31 -5.76 12.84
N VAL A 208 11.71 -6.26 11.74
CA VAL A 208 12.24 -7.47 11.08
C VAL A 208 13.55 -7.20 10.32
N GLY A 209 13.78 -5.96 9.88
CA GLY A 209 15.01 -5.55 9.22
C GLY A 209 16.21 -5.56 10.16
N SER A 210 16.01 -5.19 11.42
CA SER A 210 17.05 -5.24 12.47
C SER A 210 17.49 -6.67 12.83
N GLU A 211 16.60 -7.67 12.58
CA GLU A 211 16.85 -9.10 12.86
C GLU A 211 16.88 -9.95 11.59
N ALA A 212 17.07 -9.33 10.43
CA ALA A 212 16.86 -10.00 9.14
C ALA A 212 17.74 -11.25 8.92
N GLU A 213 18.94 -11.30 9.50
CA GLU A 213 19.80 -12.50 9.48
C GLU A 213 19.15 -13.70 10.21
N ALA A 214 18.59 -13.46 11.39
CA ALA A 214 17.97 -14.51 12.21
C ALA A 214 16.60 -14.93 11.65
N LEU A 215 15.96 -14.05 10.88
CA LEU A 215 14.62 -14.26 10.30
C LEU A 215 14.65 -14.79 8.86
N ASP A 216 15.82 -15.24 8.37
CA ASP A 216 15.96 -15.75 7.00
C ASP A 216 14.90 -16.79 6.62
N GLY A 217 14.27 -16.57 5.48
CA GLY A 217 13.23 -17.44 4.91
C GLY A 217 11.84 -17.25 5.51
N ARG A 218 11.68 -16.32 6.44
CA ARG A 218 10.37 -16.04 7.05
C ARG A 218 9.57 -15.02 6.26
N ALA A 219 8.25 -15.21 6.29
CA ALA A 219 7.28 -14.23 5.83
C ALA A 219 6.36 -13.85 7.00
N PHE A 220 5.90 -12.60 7.02
CA PHE A 220 5.05 -12.06 8.06
C PHE A 220 3.87 -11.29 7.47
N ASN A 221 2.67 -11.58 7.93
CA ASN A 221 1.52 -10.73 7.68
C ASN A 221 1.62 -9.48 8.55
N VAL A 222 1.27 -8.33 7.97
CA VAL A 222 1.25 -7.04 8.69
C VAL A 222 -0.14 -6.44 8.59
N ALA A 223 -0.81 -6.32 9.71
CA ALA A 223 -2.14 -5.73 9.81
C ALA A 223 -2.34 -5.05 11.17
N ASP A 224 -3.37 -4.20 11.27
CA ASP A 224 -3.81 -3.63 12.54
C ASP A 224 -4.44 -4.72 13.45
N ASP A 225 -4.97 -4.34 14.62
CA ASP A 225 -5.47 -5.32 15.59
C ASP A 225 -6.89 -5.77 15.29
N VAL A 226 -7.68 -4.89 14.66
CA VAL A 226 -9.12 -5.05 14.52
C VAL A 226 -9.54 -5.03 13.06
N PRO A 227 -9.78 -6.20 12.45
CA PRO A 227 -10.43 -6.24 11.13
C PRO A 227 -11.86 -5.73 11.24
N LEU A 228 -12.30 -4.89 10.31
CA LEU A 228 -13.60 -4.24 10.36
C LEU A 228 -14.55 -4.73 9.27
N PRO A 229 -15.86 -4.87 9.55
CA PRO A 229 -16.87 -4.95 8.52
C PRO A 229 -16.78 -3.75 7.57
N LEU A 230 -17.01 -3.95 6.27
CA LEU A 230 -16.94 -2.88 5.26
C LEU A 230 -17.83 -1.69 5.61
N GLU A 231 -18.98 -1.92 6.23
CA GLU A 231 -19.87 -0.85 6.72
C GLU A 231 -19.14 0.06 7.72
N GLU A 232 -18.46 -0.52 8.70
CA GLU A 232 -17.77 0.24 9.75
C GLU A 232 -16.54 0.94 9.18
N LEU A 233 -15.79 0.26 8.33
CA LEU A 233 -14.64 0.84 7.62
C LEU A 233 -15.05 2.09 6.81
N LEU A 234 -16.11 1.99 6.01
CA LEU A 234 -16.57 3.10 5.20
C LEU A 234 -17.18 4.21 6.06
N ARG A 235 -17.93 3.87 7.14
CA ARG A 235 -18.45 4.86 8.07
C ARG A 235 -17.34 5.67 8.73
N ALA A 236 -16.30 5.00 9.22
CA ALA A 236 -15.12 5.67 9.80
C ALA A 236 -14.46 6.62 8.79
N LEU A 237 -14.35 6.19 7.54
CA LEU A 237 -13.76 6.97 6.46
C LEU A 237 -14.65 8.17 6.08
N LEU A 238 -15.98 7.99 6.00
CA LEU A 238 -16.94 9.09 5.78
C LEU A 238 -16.86 10.12 6.92
N HIS A 239 -16.83 9.65 8.16
CA HIS A 239 -16.71 10.52 9.33
C HIS A 239 -15.42 11.34 9.29
N ALA A 240 -14.30 10.69 9.02
CA ALA A 240 -12.99 11.34 8.86
C ALA A 240 -12.98 12.40 7.73
N ALA A 241 -13.70 12.13 6.64
CA ALA A 241 -13.90 13.07 5.53
C ALA A 241 -14.85 14.23 5.86
N GLY A 242 -15.68 14.11 6.92
CA GLY A 242 -16.78 15.03 7.21
C GLY A 242 -18.00 14.84 6.30
N ALA A 243 -18.13 13.66 5.68
CA ALA A 243 -19.25 13.33 4.81
C ALA A 243 -20.43 12.76 5.61
N ARG A 244 -21.65 12.94 5.06
CA ARG A 244 -22.89 12.44 5.68
C ARG A 244 -23.27 11.08 5.08
N GLU A 245 -23.72 10.16 5.93
CA GLU A 245 -24.36 8.92 5.52
C GLU A 245 -25.80 9.21 5.06
N ALA A 246 -26.14 8.77 3.84
CA ALA A 246 -27.52 8.87 3.31
C ALA A 246 -28.39 7.72 3.81
N GLY A 247 -27.78 6.57 4.05
CA GLY A 247 -28.45 5.35 4.45
C GLY A 247 -27.63 4.12 4.06
N ARG A 248 -28.20 2.93 4.24
CA ARG A 248 -27.52 1.66 4.04
C ARG A 248 -28.20 0.83 2.97
N LEU A 249 -27.42 0.33 2.03
CA LEU A 249 -27.87 -0.58 0.98
C LEU A 249 -27.63 -2.04 1.39
N PRO A 250 -28.57 -2.95 1.13
CA PRO A 250 -28.33 -4.36 1.35
C PRO A 250 -27.08 -4.81 0.60
N TYR A 251 -26.17 -5.48 1.30
CA TYR A 251 -24.99 -6.10 0.68
C TYR A 251 -25.24 -7.59 0.46
N SER A 252 -24.90 -8.07 -0.74
CA SER A 252 -24.85 -9.49 -1.04
C SER A 252 -23.55 -9.82 -1.77
N PRO A 253 -22.77 -10.80 -1.29
CA PRO A 253 -21.47 -11.14 -1.88
C PRO A 253 -21.55 -11.56 -3.34
N ARG A 254 -22.55 -12.39 -3.72
CA ARG A 254 -22.68 -12.90 -5.09
C ARG A 254 -22.91 -11.80 -6.14
N PRO A 255 -23.91 -10.91 -5.99
CA PRO A 255 -24.07 -9.78 -6.90
C PRO A 255 -22.87 -8.85 -6.93
N ALA A 256 -22.24 -8.57 -5.78
CA ALA A 256 -21.07 -7.70 -5.71
C ALA A 256 -19.88 -8.29 -6.49
N GLN A 257 -19.61 -9.58 -6.32
CA GLN A 257 -18.56 -10.30 -7.06
C GLN A 257 -18.88 -10.39 -8.56
N LEU A 258 -20.14 -10.62 -8.93
CA LEU A 258 -20.58 -10.65 -10.34
C LEU A 258 -20.43 -9.26 -10.98
N PHE A 259 -20.84 -8.19 -10.26
CA PHE A 259 -20.62 -6.81 -10.72
C PHE A 259 -19.14 -6.52 -10.94
N LEU A 260 -18.28 -6.89 -10.01
CA LEU A 260 -16.84 -6.70 -10.15
C LEU A 260 -16.25 -7.49 -11.32
N TRP A 261 -16.71 -8.72 -11.52
CA TRP A 261 -16.33 -9.54 -12.65
C TRP A 261 -16.68 -8.90 -14.00
N PHE A 262 -17.89 -8.32 -14.13
CA PHE A 262 -18.28 -7.54 -15.31
C PHE A 262 -17.48 -6.24 -15.42
N ALA A 263 -17.38 -5.47 -14.33
CA ALA A 263 -16.71 -4.17 -14.31
C ALA A 263 -15.24 -4.23 -14.73
N ARG A 264 -14.55 -5.36 -14.45
CA ARG A 264 -13.17 -5.60 -14.89
C ARG A 264 -13.06 -5.93 -16.38
N ARG A 265 -14.12 -6.49 -16.99
CA ARG A 265 -14.15 -6.87 -18.40
C ARG A 265 -14.66 -5.77 -19.32
N LEU A 266 -15.34 -4.81 -18.73
CA LEU A 266 -15.80 -3.65 -19.50
C LEU A 266 -14.60 -2.80 -19.93
N PRO A 267 -14.60 -2.32 -21.18
CA PRO A 267 -13.61 -1.33 -21.60
C PRO A 267 -13.60 -0.13 -20.67
N GLU A 268 -12.42 0.39 -20.36
CA GLU A 268 -12.26 1.52 -19.40
C GLU A 268 -13.15 2.73 -19.73
N TRP A 269 -13.39 2.97 -21.02
CA TRP A 269 -14.18 4.11 -21.50
C TRP A 269 -15.66 4.02 -21.12
N MET A 270 -16.19 2.80 -20.85
CA MET A 270 -17.59 2.62 -20.51
C MET A 270 -17.90 2.95 -19.05
N LEU A 271 -17.07 2.54 -18.12
CA LEU A 271 -17.34 2.69 -16.66
C LEU A 271 -16.27 3.56 -15.96
N TRP A 272 -15.01 3.15 -16.05
CA TRP A 272 -13.96 3.73 -15.23
C TRP A 272 -13.57 5.14 -15.68
N LYS A 273 -13.41 5.33 -16.99
CA LYS A 273 -13.00 6.62 -17.55
C LYS A 273 -14.03 7.74 -17.33
N PRO A 274 -15.36 7.55 -17.52
CA PRO A 274 -16.37 8.54 -17.18
C PRO A 274 -16.42 8.86 -15.67
N LEU A 275 -16.34 7.81 -14.83
CA LEU A 275 -16.35 7.98 -13.37
C LEU A 275 -15.12 8.78 -12.90
N ASN A 276 -13.94 8.38 -13.33
CA ASN A 276 -12.69 9.07 -12.98
C ASN A 276 -12.64 10.51 -13.53
N ARG A 277 -13.22 10.78 -14.70
CA ARG A 277 -13.37 12.14 -15.22
C ARG A 277 -14.25 13.02 -14.33
N ARG A 278 -15.32 12.46 -13.74
CA ARG A 278 -16.19 13.20 -12.79
C ARG A 278 -15.44 13.51 -11.50
N ILE A 279 -14.72 12.52 -10.94
CA ILE A 279 -13.87 12.68 -9.76
C ILE A 279 -12.81 13.76 -10.02
N ALA A 280 -12.10 13.67 -11.15
CA ALA A 280 -11.06 14.63 -11.52
C ALA A 280 -11.62 16.06 -11.66
N ARG A 281 -12.78 16.23 -12.29
CA ARG A 281 -13.42 17.56 -12.40
C ARG A 281 -13.80 18.13 -11.04
N GLY A 282 -14.37 17.30 -10.15
CA GLY A 282 -14.67 17.69 -8.77
C GLY A 282 -13.43 18.10 -8.00
N TRP A 283 -12.36 17.32 -8.15
CA TRP A 283 -11.06 17.57 -7.52
C TRP A 283 -10.44 18.90 -7.98
N MET A 284 -10.37 19.13 -9.29
CA MET A 284 -9.86 20.38 -9.85
C MET A 284 -10.65 21.60 -9.36
N ARG A 285 -11.99 21.49 -9.31
CA ARG A 285 -12.86 22.58 -8.80
C ARG A 285 -12.62 22.84 -7.31
N ALA A 286 -12.43 21.77 -6.52
CA ALA A 286 -12.25 21.91 -5.08
C ALA A 286 -10.94 22.62 -4.70
N PHE A 287 -9.93 22.56 -5.57
CA PHE A 287 -8.64 23.23 -5.42
C PHE A 287 -8.43 24.42 -6.39
N GLU A 288 -9.52 24.98 -6.92
CA GLU A 288 -9.47 26.18 -7.79
C GLU A 288 -8.51 26.02 -8.99
N GLY A 289 -8.43 24.81 -9.53
CA GLY A 289 -7.57 24.46 -10.65
C GLY A 289 -6.10 24.19 -10.31
N ARG A 290 -5.70 24.28 -9.04
CA ARG A 290 -4.32 24.08 -8.57
C ARG A 290 -4.23 22.99 -7.48
N PRO A 291 -4.59 21.75 -7.77
CA PRO A 291 -4.52 20.70 -6.77
C PRO A 291 -3.06 20.36 -6.41
N PRO A 292 -2.76 20.08 -5.15
CA PRO A 292 -1.41 19.69 -4.70
C PRO A 292 -1.00 18.32 -5.20
N LEU A 293 -1.98 17.48 -5.53
CA LEU A 293 -1.80 16.13 -6.05
C LEU A 293 -2.65 15.93 -7.30
N ALA A 294 -2.22 14.99 -8.14
CA ALA A 294 -3.05 14.51 -9.24
C ALA A 294 -4.42 14.02 -8.73
N PRO A 295 -5.50 14.19 -9.51
CA PRO A 295 -6.82 13.70 -9.12
C PRO A 295 -6.82 12.22 -8.75
N PRO A 296 -7.51 11.82 -7.69
CA PRO A 296 -7.61 10.43 -7.29
C PRO A 296 -8.30 9.60 -8.39
N LYS A 297 -7.80 8.38 -8.59
CA LYS A 297 -8.31 7.46 -9.62
C LYS A 297 -8.83 6.20 -8.97
N LEU A 298 -10.12 5.91 -9.16
CA LEU A 298 -10.73 4.67 -8.73
C LEU A 298 -10.34 3.53 -9.69
N GLU A 299 -9.83 2.45 -9.14
CA GLU A 299 -9.34 1.28 -9.86
C GLU A 299 -10.08 0.01 -9.41
N PRO A 300 -10.27 -0.98 -10.30
CA PRO A 300 -10.95 -2.24 -9.95
C PRO A 300 -10.28 -3.02 -8.82
N ASP A 301 -8.95 -2.90 -8.68
CA ASP A 301 -8.16 -3.64 -7.70
C ASP A 301 -8.53 -3.30 -6.24
N LEU A 302 -8.93 -2.04 -5.98
CA LEU A 302 -9.46 -1.67 -4.67
C LEU A 302 -10.74 -2.44 -4.35
N LEU A 303 -11.65 -2.54 -5.34
CA LEU A 303 -12.92 -3.22 -5.15
C LEU A 303 -12.72 -4.72 -4.87
N GLU A 304 -11.72 -5.35 -5.51
CA GLU A 304 -11.39 -6.74 -5.21
C GLU A 304 -10.98 -6.94 -3.76
N GLN A 305 -10.24 -6.00 -3.19
CA GLN A 305 -9.75 -6.11 -1.82
C GLN A 305 -10.86 -5.94 -0.76
N ILE A 306 -12.01 -5.37 -1.13
CA ILE A 306 -13.13 -5.10 -0.21
C ILE A 306 -14.42 -5.87 -0.54
N VAL A 307 -14.41 -6.77 -1.53
CA VAL A 307 -15.61 -7.51 -1.98
C VAL A 307 -15.79 -8.87 -1.31
N ALA A 308 -14.79 -9.36 -0.60
CA ALA A 308 -14.80 -10.65 0.10
C ALA A 308 -14.09 -10.53 1.45
N ASP A 309 -14.45 -11.40 2.38
CA ASP A 309 -13.83 -11.47 3.69
C ASP A 309 -12.33 -11.73 3.57
N ARG A 310 -11.53 -10.88 4.24
CA ARG A 310 -10.07 -10.97 4.29
C ARG A 310 -9.57 -10.41 5.60
N TRP A 311 -9.08 -11.28 6.48
CA TRP A 311 -8.29 -10.86 7.63
C TRP A 311 -7.17 -11.87 7.87
N TYR A 312 -6.09 -11.39 8.49
CA TYR A 312 -4.81 -12.07 8.52
C TYR A 312 -4.36 -12.32 9.95
N ASP A 313 -3.78 -13.48 10.20
CA ASP A 313 -3.08 -13.75 11.45
C ASP A 313 -1.77 -12.95 11.48
N THR A 314 -1.51 -12.28 12.60
CA THR A 314 -0.30 -11.47 12.83
C THR A 314 0.52 -11.98 14.03
N GLN A 315 0.18 -13.12 14.59
CA GLN A 315 0.80 -13.63 15.82
C GLN A 315 2.31 -13.80 15.68
N ARG A 316 2.80 -14.22 14.50
CA ARG A 316 4.25 -14.36 14.27
C ARG A 316 4.99 -13.03 14.37
N LEU A 317 4.43 -11.97 13.83
CA LEU A 317 5.03 -10.63 13.90
C LEU A 317 4.90 -10.06 15.32
N ARG A 318 3.77 -10.30 15.99
CA ARG A 318 3.57 -9.90 17.38
C ARG A 318 4.52 -10.59 18.35
N ALA A 319 4.85 -11.86 18.11
CA ALA A 319 5.84 -12.59 18.91
C ALA A 319 7.24 -11.96 18.85
N LEU A 320 7.53 -11.14 17.83
CA LEU A 320 8.74 -10.33 17.74
C LEU A 320 8.63 -8.98 18.46
N GLY A 321 7.48 -8.67 19.09
CA GLY A 321 7.24 -7.42 19.79
C GLY A 321 6.56 -6.33 18.97
N PHE A 322 6.05 -6.65 17.76
CA PHE A 322 5.29 -5.69 16.97
C PHE A 322 3.96 -5.35 17.65
N SER A 323 3.67 -4.06 17.73
CA SER A 323 2.37 -3.52 18.13
C SER A 323 2.04 -2.33 17.23
N PRO A 324 0.90 -2.35 16.49
CA PRO A 324 0.54 -1.23 15.64
C PRO A 324 0.22 0.00 16.50
N ARG A 325 0.62 1.16 16.02
CA ARG A 325 0.28 2.45 16.63
C ARG A 325 -1.21 2.76 16.48
N TRP A 326 -1.79 2.33 15.36
CA TRP A 326 -3.23 2.44 15.11
C TRP A 326 -3.83 1.04 15.13
N PRO A 327 -4.44 0.65 16.29
CA PRO A 327 -5.00 -0.68 16.44
C PRO A 327 -6.23 -0.94 15.55
N SER A 328 -6.84 0.11 15.01
CA SER A 328 -7.92 -0.01 14.03
C SER A 328 -7.90 1.11 12.98
N ALA A 329 -8.51 0.83 11.83
CA ALA A 329 -8.70 1.83 10.78
C ALA A 329 -9.55 3.04 11.24
N VAL A 330 -10.38 2.90 12.26
CA VAL A 330 -11.19 4.01 12.78
C VAL A 330 -10.29 5.14 13.28
N GLU A 331 -9.31 4.80 14.11
CA GLU A 331 -8.35 5.75 14.65
C GLU A 331 -7.38 6.25 13.57
N GLY A 332 -6.92 5.32 12.72
CA GLY A 332 -5.98 5.64 11.65
C GLY A 332 -6.55 6.59 10.60
N PHE A 333 -7.85 6.47 10.24
CA PHE A 333 -8.46 7.40 9.28
C PHE A 333 -8.65 8.81 9.87
N ALA A 334 -8.92 8.93 11.15
CA ALA A 334 -8.99 10.24 11.81
C ALA A 334 -7.64 10.97 11.71
N SER A 335 -6.55 10.26 12.02
CA SER A 335 -5.18 10.78 11.88
C SER A 335 -4.85 11.12 10.42
N LEU A 336 -5.13 10.20 9.48
CA LEU A 336 -4.92 10.40 8.05
C LEU A 336 -5.63 11.64 7.52
N ALA A 337 -6.91 11.82 7.87
CA ALA A 337 -7.70 12.97 7.41
C ALA A 337 -7.16 14.29 7.97
N LEU A 338 -6.76 14.29 9.25
CA LEU A 338 -6.17 15.46 9.89
C LEU A 338 -4.85 15.85 9.22
N GLU A 339 -3.91 14.92 9.11
CA GLU A 339 -2.61 15.16 8.46
C GLU A 339 -2.78 15.59 7.00
N SER A 340 -3.66 14.92 6.24
CA SER A 340 -3.88 15.25 4.84
C SER A 340 -4.51 16.64 4.67
N ARG A 341 -5.34 17.09 5.61
CA ARG A 341 -5.87 18.46 5.60
C ARG A 341 -4.79 19.50 5.95
N GLN A 342 -3.97 19.24 6.97
CA GLN A 342 -2.87 20.12 7.36
C GLN A 342 -1.84 20.30 6.23
N GLN A 343 -1.60 19.24 5.47
CA GLN A 343 -0.73 19.25 4.30
C GLN A 343 -1.41 19.79 3.02
N GLY A 344 -2.69 20.17 3.08
CA GLY A 344 -3.46 20.62 1.93
C GLY A 344 -3.76 19.53 0.90
N LEU A 345 -3.63 18.27 1.26
CA LEU A 345 -3.79 17.12 0.35
C LEU A 345 -5.27 16.70 0.18
N LEU A 346 -6.16 17.18 1.02
CA LEU A 346 -7.60 17.00 0.89
C LEU A 346 -8.30 18.32 0.58
N PRO A 347 -9.45 18.26 -0.12
CA PRO A 347 -10.24 19.45 -0.39
C PRO A 347 -10.58 20.18 0.90
N PRO A 348 -10.50 21.52 0.92
CA PRO A 348 -10.94 22.29 2.08
C PRO A 348 -12.43 22.03 2.36
N PRO A 349 -12.87 22.09 3.62
CA PRO A 349 -14.28 21.92 3.98
C PRO A 349 -15.15 22.93 3.22
N ALA A 350 -16.43 22.59 3.07
CA ALA A 350 -17.38 23.55 2.49
C ALA A 350 -17.35 24.86 3.30
N PRO A 351 -17.40 26.02 2.65
CA PRO A 351 -17.57 27.28 3.38
C PRO A 351 -18.83 27.21 4.25
N ALA A 352 -18.74 27.73 5.47
CA ALA A 352 -19.91 27.86 6.33
C ALA A 352 -20.99 28.67 5.57
N LEU A 353 -22.23 28.26 5.64
CA LEU A 353 -23.33 29.14 5.21
C LEU A 353 -23.37 30.30 6.21
N LEU A 354 -23.06 31.49 5.72
CA LEU A 354 -23.34 32.72 6.43
C LEU A 354 -24.86 32.89 6.59
#